data_ca2177babc999948b9edd75712664e2d
#
_entry.id   ca2177babc999948b9edd75712664e2d
#
_cell.length_a   1.000
_cell.length_b   1.000
_cell.length_c   1.000
_cell.angle_alpha   90.00
_cell.angle_beta   90.00
_cell.angle_gamma   90.00
#
_symmetry.space_group_name_H-M   'P 1'
#
loop_
_entity.id
_entity.type
_entity.pdbx_description
1 polymer ?
#
loop_
_entity_poly.entity_id
_entity_poly.type
_entity_poly.pdbx_seq_one_letter_code
_entity_poly.pdbx_strand_id
1 'polypeptide(L)'
;TQLPPRRNEYASMKIINYKSPKQISDLKEGNWLVMTREGKNIKDIVLNDYKTFKTYGRYKPPSIPKPLKDALRKYIETHSLKSGDELFKGYDTSDSWTKLVQSVFKQVTGNSCGVSCLRKSYVSSKLRNKSVAERREKARQMGTSLNQTDTAYTKID
;
A
#
# COMPACT_ATOMS: atom_id res chain seq x y z
N THR A 1 -5.87 9.20 -4.06
CA THR A 1 -4.79 8.21 -3.88
C THR A 1 -4.27 7.72 -5.21
N GLN A 2 -2.97 7.44 -5.32
CA GLN A 2 -2.32 6.96 -6.54
C GLN A 2 -2.60 5.46 -6.80
N LEU A 3 -2.79 4.70 -5.73
CA LEU A 3 -3.21 3.30 -5.76
C LEU A 3 -4.45 3.12 -4.89
N PRO A 4 -5.27 2.07 -5.13
CA PRO A 4 -6.35 1.72 -4.21
C PRO A 4 -5.80 1.55 -2.78
N PRO A 5 -6.37 2.26 -1.79
CA PRO A 5 -5.80 2.28 -0.44
C PRO A 5 -5.97 0.91 0.23
N ARG A 6 -4.87 0.35 0.68
CA ARG A 6 -4.84 -0.88 1.47
C ARG A 6 -4.94 -0.53 2.96
N ARG A 7 -4.86 -1.54 3.84
CA ARG A 7 -4.85 -1.31 5.29
C ARG A 7 -3.45 -0.86 5.75
N ASN A 8 -2.92 -1.50 6.77
CA ASN A 8 -1.63 -1.13 7.37
C ASN A 8 -0.46 -1.99 6.86
N GLU A 9 -0.63 -2.67 5.74
CA GLU A 9 0.36 -3.60 5.18
C GLU A 9 1.70 -2.92 4.81
N TYR A 10 1.69 -1.61 4.64
CA TYR A 10 2.91 -0.84 4.34
C TYR A 10 3.78 -0.58 5.58
N ALA A 11 3.23 -0.70 6.79
CA ALA A 11 3.93 -0.43 8.04
C ALA A 11 5.21 -1.29 8.18
N SER A 12 5.10 -2.59 7.96
CA SER A 12 6.20 -3.56 8.07
C SER A 12 6.98 -3.79 6.77
N MET A 13 6.87 -2.87 5.81
CA MET A 13 7.54 -3.03 4.52
C MET A 13 9.05 -2.85 4.64
N LYS A 14 9.79 -3.78 4.03
CA LYS A 14 11.26 -3.72 3.94
C LYS A 14 11.72 -3.43 2.51
N ILE A 15 12.90 -2.85 2.40
CA ILE A 15 13.53 -2.54 1.11
C ILE A 15 14.40 -3.72 0.68
N ILE A 16 14.33 -4.10 -0.61
CA ILE A 16 15.23 -5.09 -1.17
C ILE A 16 15.67 -4.69 -2.58
N ASN A 17 16.97 -4.86 -2.89
CA ASN A 17 17.45 -4.68 -4.26
C ASN A 17 17.18 -5.95 -5.08
N TYR A 18 16.64 -5.74 -6.26
CA TYR A 18 16.37 -6.81 -7.23
C TYR A 18 17.68 -7.45 -7.70
N LYS A 19 17.79 -8.76 -7.62
CA LYS A 19 18.92 -9.54 -8.15
C LYS A 19 18.50 -10.43 -9.32
N SER A 20 17.36 -11.08 -9.21
CA SER A 20 16.84 -12.00 -10.23
C SER A 20 15.33 -12.22 -10.09
N PRO A 21 14.64 -12.72 -11.15
CA PRO A 21 13.23 -13.14 -11.04
C PRO A 21 13.02 -14.19 -9.94
N LYS A 22 13.96 -15.14 -9.78
CA LYS A 22 13.90 -16.18 -8.76
C LYS A 22 13.88 -15.59 -7.36
N GLN A 23 14.72 -14.59 -7.06
CA GLN A 23 14.70 -13.90 -5.76
C GLN A 23 13.30 -13.39 -5.42
N ILE A 24 12.60 -12.77 -6.38
CA ILE A 24 11.25 -12.25 -6.15
C ILE A 24 10.23 -13.37 -5.94
N SER A 25 10.37 -14.49 -6.65
CA SER A 25 9.50 -15.66 -6.43
C SER A 25 9.74 -16.31 -5.07
N ASP A 26 10.96 -16.27 -4.57
CA ASP A 26 11.38 -16.84 -3.29
C ASP A 26 11.00 -15.98 -2.07
N LEU A 27 10.59 -14.71 -2.27
CA LEU A 27 10.03 -13.86 -1.22
C LEU A 27 8.64 -14.35 -0.80
N LYS A 28 8.56 -15.39 0.01
CA LYS A 28 7.29 -16.01 0.42
C LYS A 28 6.58 -15.26 1.54
N GLU A 29 7.31 -14.53 2.35
CA GLU A 29 6.83 -13.84 3.56
C GLU A 29 7.19 -12.36 3.54
N GLY A 30 6.48 -11.58 4.35
CA GLY A 30 6.71 -10.14 4.53
C GLY A 30 6.28 -9.28 3.34
N ASN A 31 6.41 -7.98 3.52
CA ASN A 31 6.05 -6.96 2.54
C ASN A 31 7.30 -6.22 2.07
N TRP A 32 7.45 -6.03 0.77
CA TRP A 32 8.69 -5.61 0.16
C TRP A 32 8.51 -4.46 -0.82
N LEU A 33 9.35 -3.43 -0.69
CA LEU A 33 9.63 -2.47 -1.74
C LEU A 33 10.87 -2.96 -2.50
N VAL A 34 10.67 -3.34 -3.75
CA VAL A 34 11.74 -3.88 -4.60
C VAL A 34 12.35 -2.74 -5.41
N MET A 35 13.62 -2.49 -5.18
CA MET A 35 14.42 -1.53 -5.95
C MET A 35 15.04 -2.19 -7.18
N THR A 36 15.50 -1.39 -8.15
CA THR A 36 16.40 -1.89 -9.20
C THR A 36 17.69 -2.46 -8.61
N ARG A 37 18.49 -3.15 -9.42
CA ARG A 37 19.75 -3.77 -8.97
C ARG A 37 20.70 -2.76 -8.32
N GLU A 38 20.76 -1.56 -8.89
CA GLU A 38 21.59 -0.45 -8.42
C GLU A 38 20.99 0.29 -7.21
N GLY A 39 19.78 -0.08 -6.77
CA GLY A 39 19.07 0.59 -5.68
C GLY A 39 18.55 1.99 -6.00
N LYS A 40 18.61 2.42 -7.28
CA LYS A 40 18.28 3.80 -7.67
C LYS A 40 16.81 4.05 -7.98
N ASN A 41 16.09 3.03 -8.44
CA ASN A 41 14.70 3.15 -8.87
C ASN A 41 13.82 2.09 -8.23
N ILE A 42 12.53 2.39 -8.09
CA ILE A 42 11.55 1.42 -7.61
C ILE A 42 11.09 0.56 -8.78
N LYS A 43 11.27 -0.74 -8.62
CA LYS A 43 10.86 -1.76 -9.58
C LYS A 43 9.45 -2.28 -9.28
N ASP A 44 9.19 -2.66 -8.03
CA ASP A 44 7.94 -3.34 -7.67
C ASP A 44 7.57 -3.13 -6.19
N ILE A 45 6.32 -3.45 -5.86
CA ILE A 45 5.82 -3.62 -4.49
C ILE A 45 5.28 -5.04 -4.40
N VAL A 46 5.72 -5.80 -3.41
CA VAL A 46 5.30 -7.19 -3.17
C VAL A 46 4.72 -7.29 -1.78
N LEU A 47 3.45 -7.69 -1.66
CA LEU A 47 2.79 -7.91 -0.37
C LEU A 47 2.44 -9.39 -0.22
N ASN A 48 3.00 -10.02 0.80
CA ASN A 48 2.72 -11.40 1.20
C ASN A 48 2.10 -11.48 2.61
N ASP A 49 2.22 -10.41 3.40
CA ASP A 49 1.67 -10.36 4.74
C ASP A 49 0.57 -9.30 4.80
N TYR A 50 -0.70 -9.76 4.72
CA TYR A 50 -1.89 -8.94 4.85
C TYR A 50 -3.13 -9.79 5.15
N LYS A 51 -4.16 -9.18 5.74
CA LYS A 51 -5.33 -9.85 6.32
C LYS A 51 -5.98 -10.89 5.41
N THR A 52 -6.02 -10.67 4.10
CA THR A 52 -6.70 -11.55 3.13
C THR A 52 -5.72 -12.32 2.23
N PHE A 53 -4.48 -12.48 2.67
CA PHE A 53 -3.46 -13.22 1.91
C PHE A 53 -3.88 -14.65 1.58
N LYS A 54 -4.51 -15.35 2.53
CA LYS A 54 -5.01 -16.73 2.31
C LYS A 54 -6.03 -16.82 1.18
N THR A 55 -6.78 -15.74 0.92
CA THR A 55 -7.81 -15.69 -0.13
C THR A 55 -7.24 -15.26 -1.48
N TYR A 56 -6.33 -14.28 -1.50
CA TYR A 56 -5.88 -13.62 -2.73
C TYR A 56 -4.43 -13.90 -3.09
N GLY A 57 -3.67 -14.58 -2.21
CA GLY A 57 -2.25 -14.84 -2.42
C GLY A 57 -1.39 -13.58 -2.45
N ARG A 58 -0.22 -13.69 -3.05
CA ARG A 58 0.71 -12.58 -3.25
C ARG A 58 0.05 -11.45 -4.06
N TYR A 59 0.18 -10.24 -3.55
CA TYR A 59 -0.26 -9.05 -4.26
C TYR A 59 0.91 -8.24 -4.79
N LYS A 60 0.79 -7.84 -6.04
CA LYS A 60 1.63 -6.84 -6.71
C LYS A 60 0.71 -5.86 -7.42
N PRO A 61 0.89 -4.54 -7.27
CA PRO A 61 0.12 -3.59 -8.06
C PRO A 61 0.45 -3.77 -9.55
N PRO A 62 -0.52 -3.65 -10.46
CA PRO A 62 -0.28 -3.79 -11.90
C PRO A 62 0.72 -2.75 -12.42
N SER A 63 0.76 -1.58 -11.79
CA SER A 63 1.76 -0.53 -12.04
C SER A 63 1.92 0.32 -10.78
N ILE A 64 3.09 0.94 -10.65
CA ILE A 64 3.36 1.94 -9.61
C ILE A 64 3.42 3.31 -10.30
N PRO A 65 2.48 4.23 -10.02
CA PRO A 65 2.45 5.55 -10.64
C PRO A 65 3.76 6.33 -10.43
N LYS A 66 4.17 7.08 -11.45
CA LYS A 66 5.41 7.87 -11.41
C LYS A 66 5.49 8.80 -10.18
N PRO A 67 4.45 9.58 -9.83
CA PRO A 67 4.51 10.45 -8.64
C PRO A 67 4.76 9.68 -7.35
N LEU A 68 4.22 8.46 -7.21
CA LEU A 68 4.48 7.62 -6.04
C LEU A 68 5.91 7.10 -6.03
N LYS A 69 6.46 6.69 -7.18
CA LYS A 69 7.87 6.29 -7.29
C LYS A 69 8.80 7.43 -6.90
N ASP A 70 8.53 8.63 -7.39
CA ASP A 70 9.35 9.82 -7.12
C ASP A 70 9.31 10.20 -5.63
N ALA A 71 8.13 10.17 -5.00
CA ALA A 71 7.98 10.43 -3.57
C ALA A 71 8.71 9.40 -2.71
N LEU A 72 8.57 8.10 -3.03
CA LEU A 72 9.27 7.04 -2.31
C LEU A 72 10.78 7.12 -2.49
N ARG A 73 11.28 7.42 -3.69
CA ARG A 73 12.71 7.63 -3.92
C ARG A 73 13.25 8.76 -3.07
N LYS A 74 12.59 9.94 -3.12
CA LYS A 74 12.98 11.09 -2.30
C LYS A 74 13.00 10.73 -0.80
N TYR A 75 12.02 9.99 -0.33
CA TYR A 75 11.97 9.51 1.06
C TYR A 75 13.17 8.61 1.40
N ILE A 76 13.47 7.61 0.55
CA ILE A 76 14.59 6.69 0.73
C ILE A 76 15.92 7.45 0.76
N GLU A 77 16.14 8.38 -0.17
CA GLU A 77 17.34 9.22 -0.24
C GLU A 77 17.47 10.11 0.99
N THR A 78 16.39 10.80 1.40
CA THR A 78 16.39 11.69 2.56
C THR A 78 16.73 10.96 3.86
N HIS A 79 16.26 9.72 4.01
CA HIS A 79 16.53 8.90 5.20
C HIS A 79 17.72 7.95 5.05
N SER A 80 18.47 8.03 3.94
CA SER A 80 19.63 7.18 3.65
C SER A 80 19.36 5.68 3.78
N LEU A 81 18.14 5.24 3.40
CA LEU A 81 17.70 3.86 3.55
C LEU A 81 18.37 2.96 2.51
N LYS A 82 18.68 1.73 2.91
CA LYS A 82 19.36 0.73 2.10
C LYS A 82 18.56 -0.58 2.01
N SER A 83 19.01 -1.47 1.14
CA SER A 83 18.47 -2.85 1.08
C SER A 83 18.64 -3.56 2.42
N GLY A 84 17.56 -4.10 2.95
CA GLY A 84 17.45 -4.70 4.27
C GLY A 84 16.75 -3.82 5.32
N ASP A 85 16.73 -2.51 5.11
CA ASP A 85 16.09 -1.59 6.04
C ASP A 85 14.56 -1.67 5.98
N GLU A 86 13.92 -1.32 7.10
CA GLU A 86 12.50 -1.02 7.15
C GLU A 86 12.22 0.29 6.43
N LEU A 87 11.20 0.30 5.55
CA LEU A 87 10.85 1.51 4.80
C LEU A 87 10.39 2.63 5.73
N PHE A 88 9.61 2.29 6.77
CA PHE A 88 9.06 3.24 7.74
C PHE A 88 9.51 2.86 9.16
N LYS A 89 10.79 3.06 9.44
CA LYS A 89 11.41 2.72 10.73
C LYS A 89 10.66 3.35 11.91
N GLY A 90 10.31 2.53 12.90
CA GLY A 90 9.57 2.94 14.07
C GLY A 90 8.05 3.01 13.90
N TYR A 91 7.52 2.62 12.72
CA TYR A 91 6.09 2.56 12.43
C TYR A 91 5.63 1.17 11.98
N ASP A 92 6.29 0.14 12.48
CA ASP A 92 6.09 -1.28 12.14
C ASP A 92 4.80 -1.89 12.71
N THR A 93 4.19 -1.24 13.70
CA THR A 93 2.91 -1.69 14.27
C THR A 93 1.72 -1.00 13.59
N SER A 94 0.56 -1.67 13.63
CA SER A 94 -0.71 -1.12 13.12
C SER A 94 -1.07 0.21 13.79
N ASP A 95 -0.80 0.35 15.08
CA ASP A 95 -1.14 1.55 15.85
C ASP A 95 -0.19 2.71 15.54
N SER A 96 1.13 2.47 15.51
CA SER A 96 2.11 3.49 15.17
C SER A 96 1.89 4.01 13.75
N TRP A 97 1.62 3.11 12.79
CA TRP A 97 1.27 3.45 11.42
C TRP A 97 -0.01 4.29 11.33
N THR A 98 -1.05 3.91 12.05
CA THR A 98 -2.32 4.66 12.08
C THR A 98 -2.11 6.06 12.60
N LYS A 99 -1.35 6.24 13.68
CA LYS A 99 -1.01 7.54 14.26
C LYS A 99 -0.20 8.39 13.27
N LEU A 100 0.78 7.80 12.58
CA LEU A 100 1.55 8.50 11.53
C LEU A 100 0.63 9.01 10.42
N VAL A 101 -0.22 8.15 9.87
CA VAL A 101 -1.14 8.52 8.79
C VAL A 101 -2.07 9.64 9.23
N GLN A 102 -2.64 9.55 10.44
CA GLN A 102 -3.52 10.59 10.99
C GLN A 102 -2.79 11.92 11.19
N SER A 103 -1.56 11.88 11.70
CA SER A 103 -0.72 13.07 11.90
C SER A 103 -0.41 13.77 10.58
N VAL A 104 0.05 13.03 9.56
CA VAL A 104 0.33 13.57 8.24
C VAL A 104 -0.92 14.19 7.61
N PHE A 105 -2.07 13.52 7.69
CA PHE A 105 -3.32 14.08 7.19
C PHE A 105 -3.72 15.35 7.90
N LYS A 106 -3.61 15.39 9.23
CA LYS A 106 -3.91 16.58 10.03
C LYS A 106 -3.03 17.76 9.65
N GLN A 107 -1.73 17.53 9.44
CA GLN A 107 -0.78 18.55 9.02
C GLN A 107 -1.10 19.13 7.63
N VAL A 108 -1.50 18.28 6.68
CA VAL A 108 -1.72 18.69 5.29
C VAL A 108 -3.12 19.25 5.04
N THR A 109 -4.14 18.73 5.72
CA THR A 109 -5.55 19.03 5.42
C THR A 109 -6.30 19.73 6.58
N GLY A 110 -5.66 19.87 7.74
CA GLY A 110 -6.33 20.33 8.98
C GLY A 110 -7.21 19.26 9.65
N ASN A 111 -7.51 18.15 8.96
CA ASN A 111 -8.43 17.11 9.45
C ASN A 111 -7.68 15.79 9.69
N SER A 112 -7.96 15.14 10.81
CA SER A 112 -7.42 13.81 11.08
C SER A 112 -8.16 12.76 10.24
N CYS A 113 -7.42 12.02 9.43
CA CYS A 113 -7.97 10.97 8.57
C CYS A 113 -7.05 9.74 8.60
N GLY A 114 -7.53 8.66 9.19
CA GLY A 114 -6.83 7.39 9.20
C GLY A 114 -7.07 6.56 7.93
N VAL A 115 -6.43 5.39 7.86
CA VAL A 115 -6.51 4.49 6.70
C VAL A 115 -7.95 4.08 6.37
N SER A 116 -8.80 3.86 7.36
CA SER A 116 -10.22 3.53 7.14
C SER A 116 -10.99 4.68 6.48
N CYS A 117 -10.70 5.91 6.85
CA CYS A 117 -11.28 7.11 6.22
C CYS A 117 -10.85 7.22 4.75
N LEU A 118 -9.56 7.01 4.45
CA LEU A 118 -9.05 6.96 3.08
C LEU A 118 -9.75 5.90 2.22
N ARG A 119 -9.97 4.73 2.80
CA ARG A 119 -10.66 3.62 2.12
C ARG A 119 -12.11 3.99 1.81
N LYS A 120 -12.84 4.56 2.78
CA LYS A 120 -14.21 5.06 2.58
C LYS A 120 -14.28 6.14 1.51
N SER A 121 -13.41 7.13 1.58
CA SER A 121 -13.33 8.21 0.59
C SER A 121 -13.02 7.67 -0.81
N TYR A 122 -12.09 6.73 -0.95
CA TYR A 122 -11.77 6.11 -2.22
C TYR A 122 -12.98 5.36 -2.82
N VAL A 123 -13.67 4.55 -2.03
CA VAL A 123 -14.83 3.78 -2.50
C VAL A 123 -15.94 4.74 -2.92
N SER A 124 -16.30 5.69 -2.08
CA SER A 124 -17.38 6.65 -2.37
C SER A 124 -17.10 7.53 -3.60
N SER A 125 -15.83 7.95 -3.80
CA SER A 125 -15.48 8.86 -4.90
C SER A 125 -15.11 8.16 -6.20
N LYS A 126 -14.54 6.95 -6.15
CA LYS A 126 -13.97 6.27 -7.31
C LYS A 126 -14.74 5.03 -7.77
N LEU A 127 -15.52 4.41 -6.88
CA LEU A 127 -16.19 3.15 -7.19
C LEU A 127 -17.72 3.24 -7.30
N ARG A 128 -18.33 4.36 -6.87
CA ARG A 128 -19.79 4.53 -6.84
C ARG A 128 -20.45 4.21 -8.19
N ASN A 129 -19.86 4.69 -9.30
CA ASN A 129 -20.39 4.55 -10.66
C ASN A 129 -19.67 3.49 -11.49
N LYS A 130 -18.97 2.55 -10.84
CA LYS A 130 -18.26 1.47 -11.53
C LYS A 130 -19.08 0.22 -11.64
N SER A 131 -18.85 -0.56 -12.71
CA SER A 131 -19.45 -1.87 -12.87
C SER A 131 -19.08 -2.82 -11.71
N VAL A 132 -19.87 -3.85 -11.48
CA VAL A 132 -19.60 -4.88 -10.46
C VAL A 132 -18.22 -5.51 -10.66
N ALA A 133 -17.84 -5.78 -11.92
CA ALA A 133 -16.54 -6.37 -12.26
C ALA A 133 -15.38 -5.43 -11.86
N GLU A 134 -15.47 -4.13 -12.20
CA GLU A 134 -14.46 -3.14 -11.83
C GLU A 134 -14.37 -2.97 -10.30
N ARG A 135 -15.51 -2.90 -9.60
CA ARG A 135 -15.55 -2.80 -8.13
C ARG A 135 -14.93 -4.02 -7.47
N ARG A 136 -15.18 -5.23 -7.99
CA ARG A 136 -14.57 -6.48 -7.51
C ARG A 136 -13.05 -6.45 -7.66
N GLU A 137 -12.55 -6.04 -8.82
CA GLU A 137 -11.11 -5.94 -9.04
C GLU A 137 -10.45 -4.89 -8.12
N LYS A 138 -11.09 -3.73 -7.94
CA LYS A 138 -10.57 -2.71 -7.02
C LYS A 138 -10.64 -3.15 -5.55
N ALA A 139 -11.69 -3.86 -5.14
CA ALA A 139 -11.77 -4.46 -3.82
C ALA A 139 -10.62 -5.45 -3.58
N ARG A 140 -10.31 -6.30 -4.56
CA ARG A 140 -9.16 -7.21 -4.53
C ARG A 140 -7.83 -6.45 -4.36
N GLN A 141 -7.64 -5.38 -5.13
CA GLN A 141 -6.45 -4.50 -5.01
C GLN A 141 -6.36 -3.84 -3.62
N MET A 142 -7.49 -3.51 -3.00
CA MET A 142 -7.58 -2.99 -1.64
C MET A 142 -7.38 -4.07 -0.56
N GLY A 143 -7.25 -5.35 -0.92
CA GLY A 143 -7.18 -6.48 0.02
C GLY A 143 -8.48 -6.67 0.81
N THR A 144 -9.63 -6.55 0.16
CA THR A 144 -10.96 -6.70 0.77
C THR A 144 -11.94 -7.38 -0.19
N SER A 145 -13.09 -7.83 0.29
CA SER A 145 -14.16 -8.35 -0.54
C SER A 145 -15.04 -7.25 -1.13
N LEU A 146 -15.75 -7.57 -2.22
CA LEU A 146 -16.74 -6.66 -2.80
C LEU A 146 -17.84 -6.34 -1.79
N ASN A 147 -18.36 -7.32 -1.08
CA ASN A 147 -19.39 -7.12 -0.06
C ASN A 147 -18.93 -6.12 1.00
N GLN A 148 -17.72 -6.28 1.54
CA GLN A 148 -17.17 -5.32 2.50
C GLN A 148 -16.96 -3.92 1.90
N THR A 149 -16.67 -3.84 0.60
CA THR A 149 -16.56 -2.56 -0.09
C THR A 149 -17.94 -1.87 -0.16
N ASP A 150 -18.95 -2.60 -0.51
CA ASP A 150 -20.30 -2.08 -0.70
C ASP A 150 -21.01 -1.78 0.63
N THR A 151 -20.74 -2.52 1.71
CA THR A 151 -21.42 -2.33 3.01
C THR A 151 -20.65 -1.41 3.97
N ALA A 152 -19.33 -1.61 4.12
CA ALA A 152 -18.56 -0.93 5.16
C ALA A 152 -17.92 0.38 4.69
N TYR A 153 -17.71 0.55 3.38
CA TYR A 153 -17.00 1.71 2.84
C TYR A 153 -17.86 2.64 1.99
N THR A 154 -19.05 2.23 1.56
CA THR A 154 -19.99 3.13 0.90
C THR A 154 -20.69 3.97 1.95
N LYS A 155 -20.61 5.29 1.84
CA LYS A 155 -21.51 6.17 2.59
C LYS A 155 -22.90 6.05 1.99
N ILE A 156 -23.86 5.69 2.80
CA ILE A 156 -25.30 5.87 2.50
C ILE A 156 -25.57 7.33 2.87
N ASP A 157 -25.83 8.13 1.86
CA ASP A 157 -26.34 9.50 2.06
C ASP A 157 -27.80 9.44 2.52
#